data_9d20bc787e6e96dd8bbfa2c10ed76979
#
_entry.id   9d20bc787e6e96dd8bbfa2c10ed76979
#
_cell.length_a   1.000
_cell.length_b   1.000
_cell.length_c   1.000
_cell.angle_alpha   90.00
_cell.angle_beta   90.00
_cell.angle_gamma   90.00
#
_symmetry.space_group_name_H-M   'P 1'
#
loop_
_entity.id
_entity.type
_entity.pdbx_description
1 polymer ?
#
loop_
_entity_poly.entity_id
_entity_poly.type
_entity_poly.pdbx_seq_one_letter_code
_entity_poly.pdbx_strand_id
1 'polypeptide(L)'
;IKKIHLPESIKTIDIYAFSGTPLEYIELPENLQKLGHSAFRYCRMLKKAKFPEHLVEIPHDTFNDCGKLREVILPHDTEVIGAHAFSGCAALEQVDLPESVKRIEEGAFVTCVSLEKVHLPKGLEVVERKVFYRCTNLKELHFPKRVTEFGKGIFSQCSALKRVYIEGNPVDEE
;
A
#
# COMPACT_ATOMS: atom_id res chain seq x y z
N ILE A 1 -23.88 -5.27 1.90
CA ILE A 1 -23.20 -6.00 3.01
C ILE A 1 -22.10 -5.09 3.51
N LYS A 2 -22.18 -4.59 4.77
CA LYS A 2 -21.17 -3.67 5.34
C LYS A 2 -19.99 -4.40 5.96
N LYS A 3 -20.22 -5.59 6.48
CA LYS A 3 -19.22 -6.45 7.10
C LYS A 3 -19.48 -7.89 6.69
N ILE A 4 -18.41 -8.60 6.40
CA ILE A 4 -18.42 -10.04 6.17
C ILE A 4 -17.48 -10.70 7.19
N HIS A 5 -17.91 -11.83 7.74
CA HIS A 5 -17.05 -12.67 8.56
C HIS A 5 -16.63 -13.87 7.72
N LEU A 6 -15.33 -13.97 7.48
CA LEU A 6 -14.75 -15.09 6.77
C LEU A 6 -14.30 -16.14 7.79
N PRO A 7 -14.80 -17.40 7.68
CA PRO A 7 -14.39 -18.45 8.61
C PRO A 7 -12.91 -18.82 8.43
N GLU A 8 -12.27 -19.29 9.51
CA GLU A 8 -10.86 -19.70 9.50
C GLU A 8 -10.54 -20.88 8.57
N SER A 9 -11.57 -21.56 8.04
CA SER A 9 -11.43 -22.61 7.04
C SER A 9 -11.07 -22.08 5.64
N ILE A 10 -11.25 -20.77 5.41
CA ILE A 10 -10.92 -20.15 4.11
C ILE A 10 -9.41 -20.06 3.95
N LYS A 11 -8.89 -20.75 2.94
CA LYS A 11 -7.46 -20.74 2.58
C LYS A 11 -7.15 -19.93 1.34
N THR A 12 -8.14 -19.66 0.51
CA THR A 12 -7.97 -18.93 -0.75
C THR A 12 -9.09 -17.94 -0.95
N ILE A 13 -8.72 -16.72 -1.28
CA ILE A 13 -9.60 -15.69 -1.83
C ILE A 13 -9.11 -15.45 -3.25
N ASP A 14 -9.95 -15.69 -4.25
CA ASP A 14 -9.55 -15.62 -5.64
C ASP A 14 -9.59 -14.20 -6.20
N ILE A 15 -9.15 -14.05 -7.44
CA ILE A 15 -9.09 -12.79 -8.19
C ILE A 15 -10.47 -12.14 -8.22
N TYR A 16 -10.55 -10.83 -7.94
CA TYR A 16 -11.78 -10.02 -7.90
C TYR A 16 -12.86 -10.51 -6.91
N ALA A 17 -12.59 -11.43 -5.99
CA ALA A 17 -13.61 -12.08 -5.16
C ALA A 17 -14.57 -11.11 -4.46
N PHE A 18 -14.09 -9.95 -4.02
CA PHE A 18 -14.88 -8.91 -3.36
C PHE A 18 -14.85 -7.56 -4.11
N SER A 19 -14.38 -7.55 -5.36
CA SER A 19 -14.27 -6.32 -6.14
C SER A 19 -15.62 -5.60 -6.25
N GLY A 20 -15.60 -4.28 -6.04
CA GLY A 20 -16.80 -3.42 -6.16
C GLY A 20 -17.84 -3.61 -5.06
N THR A 21 -17.57 -4.41 -4.04
CA THR A 21 -18.51 -4.63 -2.95
C THR A 21 -18.60 -3.42 -2.00
N PRO A 22 -19.77 -3.17 -1.37
CA PRO A 22 -19.94 -2.06 -0.43
C PRO A 22 -19.49 -2.43 0.99
N LEU A 23 -18.42 -3.21 1.12
CA LEU A 23 -17.81 -3.53 2.41
C LEU A 23 -17.25 -2.27 3.06
N GLU A 24 -17.47 -2.11 4.37
CA GLU A 24 -16.87 -1.04 5.17
C GLU A 24 -15.66 -1.54 5.97
N TYR A 25 -15.60 -2.83 6.25
CA TYR A 25 -14.55 -3.47 7.02
C TYR A 25 -14.32 -4.89 6.53
N ILE A 26 -13.06 -5.31 6.48
CA ILE A 26 -12.67 -6.69 6.24
C ILE A 26 -11.54 -7.10 7.18
N GLU A 27 -11.66 -8.28 7.75
CA GLU A 27 -10.61 -9.00 8.45
C GLU A 27 -10.42 -10.34 7.75
N LEU A 28 -9.21 -10.58 7.25
CA LEU A 28 -8.88 -11.80 6.56
C LEU A 28 -8.50 -12.88 7.58
N PRO A 29 -8.92 -14.15 7.37
CA PRO A 29 -8.66 -15.21 8.32
C PRO A 29 -7.17 -15.54 8.44
N GLU A 30 -6.71 -15.91 9.64
CA GLU A 30 -5.30 -16.22 9.90
C GLU A 30 -4.77 -17.42 9.09
N ASN A 31 -5.67 -18.32 8.69
CA ASN A 31 -5.31 -19.47 7.85
C ASN A 31 -5.30 -19.21 6.35
N LEU A 32 -5.48 -17.94 5.93
CA LEU A 32 -5.47 -17.59 4.51
C LEU A 32 -4.07 -17.80 3.92
N GLN A 33 -3.99 -18.63 2.90
CA GLN A 33 -2.74 -18.99 2.22
C GLN A 33 -2.54 -18.24 0.90
N LYS A 34 -3.64 -17.85 0.23
CA LYS A 34 -3.60 -17.18 -1.07
C LYS A 34 -4.64 -16.08 -1.15
N LEU A 35 -4.19 -14.90 -1.51
CA LEU A 35 -5.02 -13.76 -1.89
C LEU A 35 -4.81 -13.47 -3.38
N GLY A 36 -5.88 -13.48 -4.14
CA GLY A 36 -5.86 -13.12 -5.56
C GLY A 36 -5.71 -11.61 -5.76
N HIS A 37 -5.11 -11.21 -6.88
CA HIS A 37 -5.01 -9.80 -7.23
C HIS A 37 -6.40 -9.16 -7.37
N SER A 38 -6.48 -7.86 -7.20
CA SER A 38 -7.73 -7.09 -7.32
C SER A 38 -8.86 -7.56 -6.41
N ALA A 39 -8.57 -8.37 -5.38
CA ALA A 39 -9.60 -9.01 -4.54
C ALA A 39 -10.59 -8.01 -3.93
N PHE A 40 -10.14 -6.81 -3.59
CA PHE A 40 -10.95 -5.72 -3.01
C PHE A 40 -10.96 -4.46 -3.88
N ARG A 41 -10.57 -4.58 -5.15
CA ARG A 41 -10.58 -3.44 -6.07
C ARG A 41 -11.96 -2.78 -6.12
N TYR A 42 -12.00 -1.44 -6.16
CA TYR A 42 -13.25 -0.64 -6.17
C TYR A 42 -14.16 -0.83 -4.94
N CYS A 43 -13.67 -1.36 -3.83
CA CYS A 43 -14.42 -1.36 -2.57
C CYS A 43 -14.48 0.05 -1.99
N ARG A 44 -15.23 0.94 -2.64
CA ARG A 44 -15.24 2.39 -2.37
C ARG A 44 -15.73 2.79 -0.98
N MET A 45 -16.38 1.87 -0.26
CA MET A 45 -16.87 2.09 1.10
C MET A 45 -15.93 1.52 2.17
N LEU A 46 -14.89 0.76 1.76
CA LEU A 46 -13.96 0.11 2.68
C LEU A 46 -13.15 1.15 3.45
N LYS A 47 -13.20 1.10 4.79
CA LYS A 47 -12.54 2.02 5.70
C LYS A 47 -11.32 1.39 6.37
N LYS A 48 -11.40 0.08 6.62
CA LYS A 48 -10.36 -0.67 7.31
C LYS A 48 -10.22 -2.08 6.76
N ALA A 49 -8.98 -2.51 6.60
CA ALA A 49 -8.62 -3.87 6.24
C ALA A 49 -7.54 -4.40 7.17
N LYS A 50 -7.70 -5.63 7.65
CA LYS A 50 -6.71 -6.34 8.45
C LYS A 50 -6.34 -7.65 7.75
N PHE A 51 -5.05 -7.85 7.55
CA PHE A 51 -4.47 -9.05 6.98
C PHE A 51 -4.04 -10.04 8.06
N PRO A 52 -3.93 -11.35 7.72
CA PRO A 52 -3.23 -12.33 8.55
C PRO A 52 -1.72 -12.06 8.52
N GLU A 53 -1.00 -12.61 9.50
CA GLU A 53 0.44 -12.27 9.67
C GLU A 53 1.38 -12.87 8.61
N HIS A 54 0.94 -13.85 7.84
CA HIS A 54 1.82 -14.71 7.03
C HIS A 54 1.79 -14.49 5.51
N LEU A 55 1.12 -13.43 5.03
CA LEU A 55 1.13 -13.13 3.59
C LEU A 55 2.40 -12.38 3.22
N VAL A 56 3.19 -12.96 2.32
CA VAL A 56 4.48 -12.43 1.87
C VAL A 56 4.34 -11.30 0.86
N GLU A 57 3.18 -11.20 0.22
CA GLU A 57 2.90 -10.21 -0.82
C GLU A 57 1.50 -9.62 -0.62
N ILE A 58 1.38 -8.31 -0.80
CA ILE A 58 0.10 -7.67 -1.08
C ILE A 58 -0.05 -7.65 -2.60
N PRO A 59 -0.95 -8.46 -3.18
CA PRO A 59 -1.06 -8.61 -4.63
C PRO A 59 -1.40 -7.29 -5.33
N HIS A 60 -1.07 -7.21 -6.63
CA HIS A 60 -1.36 -6.02 -7.41
C HIS A 60 -2.86 -5.68 -7.41
N ASP A 61 -3.18 -4.40 -7.46
CA ASP A 61 -4.53 -3.85 -7.46
C ASP A 61 -5.41 -4.24 -6.24
N THR A 62 -4.87 -4.83 -5.17
CA THR A 62 -5.68 -5.36 -4.05
C THR A 62 -6.72 -4.37 -3.55
N PHE A 63 -6.33 -3.10 -3.30
CA PHE A 63 -7.22 -2.02 -2.86
C PHE A 63 -7.29 -0.86 -3.84
N ASN A 64 -7.04 -1.11 -5.12
CA ASN A 64 -7.11 -0.06 -6.12
C ASN A 64 -8.51 0.59 -6.10
N ASP A 65 -8.54 1.93 -6.02
CA ASP A 65 -9.76 2.76 -5.90
C ASP A 65 -10.64 2.48 -4.66
N CYS A 66 -10.04 2.03 -3.56
CA CYS A 66 -10.68 2.00 -2.24
C CYS A 66 -10.63 3.40 -1.60
N GLY A 67 -11.34 4.37 -2.17
CA GLY A 67 -11.19 5.79 -1.83
C GLY A 67 -11.49 6.18 -0.38
N LYS A 68 -12.16 5.33 0.42
CA LYS A 68 -12.42 5.56 1.85
C LYS A 68 -11.51 4.78 2.78
N LEU A 69 -10.56 4.00 2.25
CA LEU A 69 -9.63 3.23 3.08
C LEU A 69 -8.72 4.19 3.86
N ARG A 70 -8.80 4.11 5.20
CA ARG A 70 -8.04 4.94 6.14
C ARG A 70 -7.02 4.17 6.92
N GLU A 71 -7.29 2.89 7.15
CA GLU A 71 -6.46 2.03 7.98
C GLU A 71 -6.26 0.68 7.31
N VAL A 72 -5.02 0.28 7.19
CA VAL A 72 -4.63 -1.07 6.76
C VAL A 72 -3.59 -1.62 7.73
N ILE A 73 -3.86 -2.82 8.24
CA ILE A 73 -2.91 -3.57 9.07
C ILE A 73 -2.31 -4.64 8.18
N LEU A 74 -1.07 -4.40 7.76
CA LEU A 74 -0.33 -5.26 6.84
C LEU A 74 0.25 -6.49 7.54
N PRO A 75 0.44 -7.60 6.81
CA PRO A 75 1.13 -8.77 7.32
C PRO A 75 2.56 -8.44 7.76
N HIS A 76 2.99 -9.00 8.88
CA HIS A 76 4.35 -8.79 9.37
C HIS A 76 5.43 -9.32 8.40
N ASP A 77 5.14 -10.38 7.66
CA ASP A 77 6.09 -11.05 6.76
C ASP A 77 6.05 -10.52 5.31
N THR A 78 5.31 -9.44 5.04
CA THR A 78 5.21 -8.88 3.69
C THR A 78 6.56 -8.42 3.17
N GLU A 79 7.01 -8.98 2.05
CA GLU A 79 8.21 -8.57 1.34
C GLU A 79 7.93 -7.67 0.12
N VAL A 80 6.74 -7.78 -0.47
CA VAL A 80 6.37 -7.07 -1.70
C VAL A 80 5.03 -6.36 -1.54
N ILE A 81 5.02 -5.07 -1.86
CA ILE A 81 3.79 -4.31 -2.10
C ILE A 81 3.58 -4.27 -3.61
N GLY A 82 2.57 -4.98 -4.07
CA GLY A 82 2.28 -5.18 -5.51
C GLY A 82 1.87 -3.90 -6.23
N ALA A 83 1.98 -3.93 -7.56
CA ALA A 83 1.66 -2.80 -8.42
C ALA A 83 0.23 -2.30 -8.19
N HIS A 84 0.08 -0.99 -8.04
CA HIS A 84 -1.22 -0.33 -7.79
C HIS A 84 -2.01 -0.85 -6.58
N ALA A 85 -1.38 -1.56 -5.65
CA ALA A 85 -2.07 -2.20 -4.51
C ALA A 85 -2.93 -1.23 -3.70
N PHE A 86 -2.51 0.02 -3.53
CA PHE A 86 -3.21 1.09 -2.83
C PHE A 86 -3.50 2.31 -3.72
N SER A 87 -3.40 2.17 -5.04
CA SER A 87 -3.69 3.27 -5.96
C SER A 87 -5.11 3.81 -5.74
N GLY A 88 -5.27 5.12 -5.65
CA GLY A 88 -6.59 5.73 -5.43
C GLY A 88 -7.16 5.58 -4.01
N CYS A 89 -6.38 5.13 -3.03
CA CYS A 89 -6.79 5.14 -1.62
C CYS A 89 -6.75 6.58 -1.08
N ALA A 90 -7.69 7.41 -1.54
CA ALA A 90 -7.66 8.86 -1.32
C ALA A 90 -7.78 9.28 0.16
N ALA A 91 -8.34 8.44 1.03
CA ALA A 91 -8.51 8.73 2.45
C ALA A 91 -7.37 8.17 3.33
N LEU A 92 -6.36 7.50 2.74
CA LEU A 92 -5.24 6.94 3.47
C LEU A 92 -4.28 8.06 3.86
N GLU A 93 -4.16 8.35 5.16
CA GLU A 93 -3.35 9.46 5.69
C GLU A 93 -1.92 9.03 6.04
N GLN A 94 -1.76 7.76 6.44
CA GLN A 94 -0.47 7.18 6.74
C GLN A 94 -0.45 5.69 6.42
N VAL A 95 0.74 5.17 6.17
CA VAL A 95 0.99 3.73 6.02
C VAL A 95 2.30 3.37 6.70
N ASP A 96 2.23 2.34 7.53
CA ASP A 96 3.39 1.73 8.19
C ASP A 96 3.72 0.43 7.46
N LEU A 97 4.76 0.46 6.64
CA LEU A 97 5.22 -0.73 5.95
C LEU A 97 6.02 -1.61 6.90
N PRO A 98 5.76 -2.94 6.92
CA PRO A 98 6.55 -3.87 7.74
C PRO A 98 8.04 -3.83 7.41
N GLU A 99 8.89 -4.09 8.40
CA GLU A 99 10.36 -4.10 8.23
C GLU A 99 10.85 -5.17 7.23
N SER A 100 10.01 -6.16 6.91
CA SER A 100 10.27 -7.21 5.91
C SER A 100 10.17 -6.72 4.46
N VAL A 101 9.53 -5.57 4.19
CA VAL A 101 9.31 -5.09 2.82
C VAL A 101 10.62 -4.71 2.15
N LYS A 102 10.88 -5.34 1.01
CA LYS A 102 12.07 -5.14 0.15
C LYS A 102 11.76 -4.39 -1.14
N ARG A 103 10.53 -4.51 -1.63
CA ARG A 103 10.11 -3.97 -2.92
C ARG A 103 8.74 -3.31 -2.84
N ILE A 104 8.63 -2.13 -3.44
CA ILE A 104 7.37 -1.44 -3.70
C ILE A 104 7.25 -1.30 -5.21
N GLU A 105 6.25 -1.98 -5.78
CA GLU A 105 6.06 -2.05 -7.22
C GLU A 105 5.35 -0.81 -7.79
N GLU A 106 5.28 -0.78 -9.13
CA GLU A 106 4.77 0.37 -9.89
C GLU A 106 3.47 0.93 -9.33
N GLY A 107 3.45 2.23 -9.08
CA GLY A 107 2.24 2.97 -8.74
C GLY A 107 1.53 2.52 -7.47
N ALA A 108 2.19 1.78 -6.57
CA ALA A 108 1.55 1.19 -5.40
C ALA A 108 0.69 2.17 -4.59
N PHE A 109 1.08 3.45 -4.50
CA PHE A 109 0.37 4.52 -3.79
C PHE A 109 -0.02 5.70 -4.70
N VAL A 110 -0.17 5.48 -6.00
CA VAL A 110 -0.62 6.53 -6.94
C VAL A 110 -1.92 7.17 -6.44
N THR A 111 -1.99 8.50 -6.47
CA THR A 111 -3.17 9.29 -6.07
C THR A 111 -3.70 9.02 -4.65
N CYS A 112 -2.86 8.60 -3.72
CA CYS A 112 -3.15 8.63 -2.29
C CYS A 112 -3.05 10.09 -1.81
N VAL A 113 -4.03 10.91 -2.17
CA VAL A 113 -3.97 12.38 -2.04
C VAL A 113 -3.93 12.86 -0.60
N SER A 114 -4.43 12.09 0.36
CA SER A 114 -4.36 12.40 1.80
C SER A 114 -3.11 11.89 2.48
N LEU A 115 -2.27 11.10 1.77
CA LEU A 115 -1.10 10.47 2.37
C LEU A 115 -0.08 11.54 2.80
N GLU A 116 0.12 11.68 4.11
CA GLU A 116 1.05 12.64 4.71
C GLU A 116 2.36 12.01 5.15
N LYS A 117 2.30 10.73 5.57
CA LYS A 117 3.44 10.00 6.13
C LYS A 117 3.51 8.58 5.61
N VAL A 118 4.71 8.18 5.28
CA VAL A 118 5.05 6.79 4.94
C VAL A 118 6.29 6.41 5.72
N HIS A 119 6.19 5.35 6.52
CA HIS A 119 7.35 4.73 7.11
C HIS A 119 7.93 3.72 6.10
N LEU A 120 9.13 4.01 5.59
CA LEU A 120 9.87 3.11 4.69
C LEU A 120 10.82 2.25 5.51
N PRO A 121 10.73 0.90 5.41
CA PRO A 121 11.52 0.00 6.23
C PRO A 121 13.00 0.00 5.84
N LYS A 122 13.89 -0.28 6.79
CA LYS A 122 15.36 -0.28 6.58
C LYS A 122 15.83 -1.30 5.55
N GLY A 123 15.04 -2.37 5.32
CA GLY A 123 15.31 -3.42 4.35
C GLY A 123 14.90 -3.11 2.91
N LEU A 124 14.24 -1.96 2.66
CA LEU A 124 13.75 -1.60 1.34
C LEU A 124 14.89 -1.42 0.35
N GLU A 125 14.80 -2.09 -0.81
CA GLU A 125 15.82 -2.13 -1.86
C GLU A 125 15.35 -1.51 -3.18
N VAL A 126 14.07 -1.69 -3.53
CA VAL A 126 13.53 -1.28 -4.83
C VAL A 126 12.26 -0.46 -4.65
N VAL A 127 12.24 0.72 -5.25
CA VAL A 127 11.05 1.57 -5.38
C VAL A 127 10.82 1.82 -6.86
N GLU A 128 9.79 1.18 -7.41
CA GLU A 128 9.51 1.24 -8.83
C GLU A 128 8.90 2.58 -9.27
N ARG A 129 8.60 2.70 -10.56
CA ARG A 129 8.11 3.96 -11.12
C ARG A 129 6.78 4.39 -10.52
N LYS A 130 6.61 5.70 -10.37
CA LYS A 130 5.36 6.36 -9.97
C LYS A 130 4.77 5.90 -8.61
N VAL A 131 5.57 5.29 -7.71
CA VAL A 131 5.06 4.74 -6.45
C VAL A 131 4.22 5.75 -5.67
N PHE A 132 4.67 7.00 -5.54
CA PHE A 132 3.96 8.08 -4.83
C PHE A 132 3.44 9.18 -5.79
N TYR A 133 3.24 8.86 -7.08
CA TYR A 133 2.74 9.84 -8.04
C TYR A 133 1.42 10.46 -7.57
N ARG A 134 1.34 11.81 -7.55
CA ARG A 134 0.18 12.58 -7.09
C ARG A 134 -0.23 12.36 -5.63
N CYS A 135 0.68 12.00 -4.74
CA CYS A 135 0.46 12.06 -3.29
C CYS A 135 0.60 13.52 -2.84
N THR A 136 -0.44 14.31 -3.09
CA THR A 136 -0.38 15.78 -2.99
C THR A 136 -0.18 16.33 -1.58
N ASN A 137 -0.43 15.53 -0.53
CA ASN A 137 -0.23 15.91 0.87
C ASN A 137 1.06 15.35 1.48
N LEU A 138 1.83 14.56 0.72
CA LEU A 138 3.08 13.98 1.20
C LEU A 138 4.12 15.09 1.40
N LYS A 139 4.64 15.25 2.63
CA LYS A 139 5.49 16.39 3.02
C LYS A 139 6.97 16.07 2.96
N GLU A 140 7.31 14.85 3.32
CA GLU A 140 8.70 14.38 3.33
C GLU A 140 8.77 12.86 3.18
N LEU A 141 9.88 12.37 2.67
CA LEU A 141 10.21 10.95 2.54
C LEU A 141 11.63 10.68 3.02
N HIS A 142 11.79 9.60 3.75
CA HIS A 142 13.08 9.11 4.24
C HIS A 142 13.35 7.74 3.64
N PHE A 143 14.26 7.69 2.67
CA PHE A 143 14.68 6.43 2.06
C PHE A 143 15.86 5.83 2.80
N PRO A 144 15.82 4.53 3.12
CA PRO A 144 16.95 3.83 3.71
C PRO A 144 18.08 3.69 2.68
N LYS A 145 19.33 3.56 3.18
CA LYS A 145 20.54 3.44 2.33
C LYS A 145 20.55 2.24 1.39
N ARG A 146 19.73 1.23 1.68
CA ARG A 146 19.67 0.01 0.87
C ARG A 146 18.89 0.18 -0.41
N VAL A 147 18.16 1.27 -0.60
CA VAL A 147 17.48 1.52 -1.87
C VAL A 147 18.51 1.76 -2.96
N THR A 148 18.58 0.83 -3.90
CA THR A 148 19.50 0.85 -5.04
C THR A 148 18.81 1.17 -6.36
N GLU A 149 17.48 1.08 -6.40
CA GLU A 149 16.68 1.33 -7.61
C GLU A 149 15.56 2.33 -7.32
N PHE A 150 15.62 3.46 -8.00
CA PHE A 150 14.58 4.47 -8.02
C PHE A 150 13.92 4.51 -9.41
N GLY A 151 12.64 4.15 -9.46
CA GLY A 151 11.86 4.20 -10.68
C GLY A 151 11.57 5.64 -11.12
N LYS A 152 11.21 5.82 -12.40
CA LYS A 152 10.88 7.12 -12.94
C LYS A 152 9.62 7.71 -12.33
N GLY A 153 9.68 9.00 -11.95
CA GLY A 153 8.52 9.78 -11.51
C GLY A 153 7.93 9.33 -10.19
N ILE A 154 8.74 8.79 -9.25
CA ILE A 154 8.30 8.25 -7.97
C ILE A 154 7.39 9.24 -7.24
N PHE A 155 7.77 10.50 -7.17
CA PHE A 155 7.05 11.56 -6.45
C PHE A 155 6.63 12.72 -7.36
N SER A 156 6.50 12.47 -8.66
CA SER A 156 5.97 13.49 -9.57
C SER A 156 4.57 13.94 -9.13
N GLN A 157 4.34 15.24 -9.17
CA GLN A 157 3.10 15.89 -8.72
C GLN A 157 2.77 15.72 -7.22
N CYS A 158 3.76 15.46 -6.37
CA CYS A 158 3.66 15.57 -4.92
C CYS A 158 3.82 17.04 -4.51
N SER A 159 2.77 17.85 -4.66
CA SER A 159 2.85 19.32 -4.54
C SER A 159 3.21 19.83 -3.14
N ALA A 160 3.00 19.04 -2.08
CA ALA A 160 3.38 19.38 -0.71
C ALA A 160 4.79 18.88 -0.33
N LEU A 161 5.46 18.11 -1.20
CA LEU A 161 6.74 17.49 -0.88
C LEU A 161 7.83 18.57 -0.80
N LYS A 162 8.45 18.68 0.37
CA LYS A 162 9.49 19.69 0.65
C LYS A 162 10.88 19.08 0.81
N ARG A 163 10.95 17.83 1.23
CA ARG A 163 12.20 17.18 1.59
C ARG A 163 12.18 15.70 1.25
N VAL A 164 13.27 15.26 0.65
CA VAL A 164 13.57 13.85 0.44
C VAL A 164 14.93 13.56 1.08
N TYR A 165 15.01 12.54 1.89
CA TYR A 165 16.24 12.15 2.58
C TYR A 165 16.65 10.75 2.12
N ILE A 166 17.95 10.57 1.93
CA ILE A 166 18.56 9.25 1.79
C ILE A 166 19.56 9.11 2.93
N GLU A 167 19.25 8.29 3.93
CA GLU A 167 20.08 8.06 5.13
C GLU A 167 20.60 9.34 5.82
N GLY A 168 19.68 10.31 6.03
CA GLY A 168 20.00 11.54 6.73
C GLY A 168 20.67 12.62 5.88
N ASN A 169 20.99 12.34 4.62
CA ASN A 169 21.41 13.38 3.68
C ASN A 169 20.16 13.95 2.99
N PRO A 170 19.84 15.24 3.16
CA PRO A 170 18.79 15.87 2.38
C PRO A 170 19.22 15.87 0.90
N VAL A 171 18.33 15.46 0.04
CA VAL A 171 18.47 15.66 -1.41
C VAL A 171 17.79 16.98 -1.68
N ASP A 172 18.57 18.03 -1.95
CA ASP A 172 18.03 19.33 -2.31
C ASP A 172 17.24 19.20 -3.62
N GLU A 173 16.01 19.69 -3.59
CA GLU A 173 15.20 19.81 -4.81
C GLU A 173 15.83 20.91 -5.68
N GLU A 174 16.30 20.57 -6.87
CA GLU A 174 16.47 21.49 -7.99
C GLU A 174 15.18 21.58 -8.81
#